data_f6f63f011623f5ff9cdd36bb13ff8e0b
#
_entry.id   f6f63f011623f5ff9cdd36bb13ff8e0b
#
_cell.length_a   1.000
_cell.length_b   1.000
_cell.length_c   1.000
_cell.angle_alpha   90.00
_cell.angle_beta   90.00
_cell.angle_gamma   90.00
#
_symmetry.space_group_name_H-M   'P 1'
#
loop_
_entity.id
_entity.type
_entity.pdbx_description
1 polymer ?
#
loop_
_entity_poly.entity_id
_entity_poly.type
_entity_poly.pdbx_seq_one_letter_code
_entity_poly.pdbx_strand_id
1 'polypeptide(L)'
;MGIDLSLIWAVIIIFGIMMYVVMDGFDLGVGILFPFVRDSSERDVMMNTVAPIWDGNETWLVLGGAGLFAAFPLAYSVVLSALYLPIIFMLMGLIFRGVAFEFRFKVTRERQHIWDRAFIGGSLAATFFQGVVLGAFISGLPVEGRAYAGGALDWLTPFSLFCGVALIVAYALLGCTWLMMRTAGDLQRRMHDIGIPLVWAVLAVTGIVSLWTPLTHPDIAERWFSMPNLLIFMPVPILVLLCAFGLLRSIQRYANYTPFLLTLALIFLGYSGLGISLWPNIIPPSVSIWEAAAPAESQAFTLVGALLILPLILMYTAWSYYVFRGKVSAEDGYH
;
A
#
# COMPACT_ATOMS: atom_id res chain seq x y z
N MET A 1 -23.16 21.79 -17.97
CA MET A 1 -22.14 20.82 -17.63
C MET A 1 -22.66 20.01 -16.46
N GLY A 2 -22.95 18.72 -16.66
CA GLY A 2 -23.34 17.82 -15.57
C GLY A 2 -22.12 17.44 -14.72
N ILE A 3 -22.36 17.03 -13.47
CA ILE A 3 -21.32 16.49 -12.59
C ILE A 3 -20.87 15.13 -13.15
N ASP A 4 -19.59 14.94 -13.36
CA ASP A 4 -19.01 13.65 -13.79
C ASP A 4 -18.87 12.72 -12.57
N LEU A 5 -19.89 11.86 -12.38
CA LEU A 5 -19.93 10.91 -11.26
C LEU A 5 -18.84 9.85 -11.36
N SER A 6 -18.46 9.45 -12.57
CA SER A 6 -17.40 8.45 -12.78
C SER A 6 -16.04 8.98 -12.33
N LEU A 7 -15.75 10.25 -12.62
CA LEU A 7 -14.55 10.92 -12.13
C LEU A 7 -14.52 11.03 -10.59
N ILE A 8 -15.66 11.42 -9.98
CA ILE A 8 -15.76 11.51 -8.51
C ILE A 8 -15.48 10.14 -7.87
N TRP A 9 -16.11 9.08 -8.40
CA TRP A 9 -15.88 7.73 -7.88
C TRP A 9 -14.45 7.24 -8.08
N ALA A 10 -13.84 7.54 -9.23
CA ALA A 10 -12.43 7.22 -9.47
C ALA A 10 -11.54 7.88 -8.40
N VAL A 11 -11.77 9.16 -8.10
CA VAL A 11 -11.03 9.89 -7.05
C VAL A 11 -11.25 9.27 -5.66
N ILE A 12 -12.49 8.91 -5.31
CA ILE A 12 -12.80 8.27 -4.01
C ILE A 12 -12.07 6.92 -3.89
N ILE A 13 -12.08 6.10 -4.93
CA ILE A 13 -11.42 4.78 -4.92
C ILE A 13 -9.90 4.94 -4.86
N ILE A 14 -9.32 5.83 -5.67
CA ILE A 14 -7.89 6.14 -5.67
C ILE A 14 -7.46 6.62 -4.29
N PHE A 15 -8.24 7.50 -3.67
CA PHE A 15 -7.97 7.96 -2.29
C PHE A 15 -8.07 6.81 -1.29
N GLY A 16 -9.10 5.96 -1.35
CA GLY A 16 -9.25 4.81 -0.46
C GLY A 16 -8.09 3.82 -0.58
N ILE A 17 -7.66 3.50 -1.80
CA ILE A 17 -6.49 2.62 -2.04
C ILE A 17 -5.21 3.28 -1.51
N MET A 18 -5.02 4.60 -1.72
CA MET A 18 -3.86 5.31 -1.18
C MET A 18 -3.83 5.28 0.35
N MET A 19 -4.98 5.48 1.00
CA MET A 19 -5.10 5.36 2.46
C MET A 19 -4.74 3.95 2.92
N TYR A 20 -5.22 2.91 2.25
CA TYR A 20 -4.83 1.53 2.54
C TYR A 20 -3.32 1.30 2.41
N VAL A 21 -2.72 1.71 1.28
CA VAL A 21 -1.28 1.55 1.01
C VAL A 21 -0.43 2.24 2.08
N VAL A 22 -0.84 3.40 2.54
CA VAL A 22 -0.11 4.15 3.57
C VAL A 22 -0.31 3.53 4.95
N MET A 23 -1.57 3.30 5.35
CA MET A 23 -1.91 2.96 6.73
C MET A 23 -1.65 1.49 7.02
N ASP A 24 -2.12 0.57 6.19
CA ASP A 24 -1.83 -0.85 6.36
C ASP A 24 -0.39 -1.19 5.94
N GLY A 25 0.20 -0.38 5.05
CA GLY A 25 1.57 -0.57 4.58
C GLY A 25 2.62 -0.46 5.69
N PHE A 26 2.51 0.47 6.63
CA PHE A 26 3.46 0.49 7.76
C PHE A 26 3.19 -0.63 8.77
N ASP A 27 1.94 -1.06 8.96
CA ASP A 27 1.59 -2.20 9.80
C ASP A 27 2.23 -3.49 9.28
N LEU A 28 2.07 -3.75 7.98
CA LEU A 28 2.73 -4.87 7.28
C LEU A 28 4.25 -4.73 7.33
N GLY A 29 4.76 -3.49 7.18
CA GLY A 29 6.18 -3.18 7.29
C GLY A 29 6.77 -3.51 8.64
N VAL A 30 6.05 -3.29 9.73
CA VAL A 30 6.46 -3.72 11.08
C VAL A 30 6.60 -5.24 11.13
N GLY A 31 5.66 -6.00 10.57
CA GLY A 31 5.74 -7.46 10.50
C GLY A 31 6.92 -7.97 9.67
N ILE A 32 7.23 -7.31 8.55
CA ILE A 32 8.39 -7.61 7.70
C ILE A 32 9.71 -7.38 8.46
N LEU A 33 9.76 -6.40 9.36
CA LEU A 33 10.96 -6.07 10.14
C LEU A 33 11.15 -6.96 11.39
N PHE A 34 10.15 -7.72 11.81
CA PHE A 34 10.21 -8.58 12.99
C PHE A 34 11.42 -9.53 13.04
N PRO A 35 11.86 -10.17 11.93
CA PRO A 35 13.04 -11.05 11.93
C PRO A 35 14.34 -10.34 12.30
N PHE A 36 14.43 -9.03 12.10
CA PHE A 36 15.65 -8.24 12.38
C PHE A 36 15.79 -7.85 13.85
N VAL A 37 14.76 -8.12 14.67
CA VAL A 37 14.73 -7.85 16.11
C VAL A 37 14.63 -9.19 16.85
N ARG A 38 15.64 -9.54 17.66
CA ARG A 38 15.72 -10.84 18.35
C ARG A 38 15.08 -10.81 19.74
N ASP A 39 15.13 -9.66 20.38
CA ASP A 39 14.60 -9.49 21.73
C ASP A 39 13.06 -9.53 21.72
N SER A 40 12.49 -10.38 22.59
CA SER A 40 11.04 -10.57 22.67
C SER A 40 10.33 -9.33 23.20
N SER A 41 10.96 -8.59 24.12
CA SER A 41 10.37 -7.36 24.67
C SER A 41 10.36 -6.23 23.65
N GLU A 42 11.41 -6.11 22.83
CA GLU A 42 11.41 -5.17 21.69
C GLU A 42 10.35 -5.55 20.65
N ARG A 43 10.12 -6.85 20.38
CA ARG A 43 9.02 -7.32 19.52
C ARG A 43 7.65 -6.99 20.09
N ASP A 44 7.47 -7.07 21.41
CA ASP A 44 6.24 -6.64 22.07
C ASP A 44 6.00 -5.14 21.83
N VAL A 45 7.03 -4.31 21.98
CA VAL A 45 6.95 -2.87 21.66
C VAL A 45 6.60 -2.64 20.20
N MET A 46 7.26 -3.33 19.25
CA MET A 46 6.95 -3.21 17.82
C MET A 46 5.47 -3.48 17.54
N MET A 47 4.95 -4.60 18.04
CA MET A 47 3.55 -4.99 17.85
C MET A 47 2.58 -3.99 18.51
N ASN A 48 2.88 -3.51 19.70
CA ASN A 48 2.05 -2.53 20.41
C ASN A 48 1.98 -1.16 19.69
N THR A 49 2.94 -0.85 18.80
CA THR A 49 2.84 0.38 18.00
C THR A 49 1.70 0.36 16.98
N VAL A 50 1.26 -0.82 16.56
CA VAL A 50 0.26 -1.01 15.50
C VAL A 50 -1.01 -1.73 15.98
N ALA A 51 -0.93 -2.53 17.04
CA ALA A 51 -2.07 -3.30 17.58
C ALA A 51 -3.34 -2.47 17.86
N PRO A 52 -3.29 -1.22 18.30
CA PRO A 52 -4.51 -0.43 18.54
C PRO A 52 -5.19 0.10 17.29
N ILE A 53 -4.54 0.05 16.10
CA ILE A 53 -4.98 0.77 14.90
C ILE A 53 -5.10 -0.10 13.64
N TRP A 54 -4.52 -1.30 13.64
CA TRP A 54 -4.42 -2.14 12.44
C TRP A 54 -5.77 -2.49 11.79
N ASP A 55 -6.80 -2.81 12.58
CA ASP A 55 -8.13 -3.16 12.09
C ASP A 55 -8.79 -1.97 11.35
N GLY A 56 -8.66 -0.77 11.92
CA GLY A 56 -9.10 0.47 11.27
C GLY A 56 -8.34 0.77 9.97
N ASN A 57 -7.06 0.38 9.89
CA ASN A 57 -6.24 0.56 8.69
C ASN A 57 -6.67 -0.37 7.55
N GLU A 58 -7.05 -1.62 7.85
CA GLU A 58 -7.58 -2.57 6.85
C GLU A 58 -8.94 -2.14 6.27
N THR A 59 -9.72 -1.35 6.98
CA THR A 59 -11.04 -0.87 6.51
C THR A 59 -10.96 -0.14 5.16
N TRP A 60 -9.84 0.51 4.86
CA TRP A 60 -9.63 1.19 3.59
C TRP A 60 -9.57 0.25 2.38
N LEU A 61 -9.09 -0.99 2.56
CA LEU A 61 -9.15 -2.03 1.52
C LEU A 61 -10.60 -2.40 1.17
N VAL A 62 -11.44 -2.52 2.19
CA VAL A 62 -12.87 -2.81 2.01
C VAL A 62 -13.57 -1.67 1.26
N LEU A 63 -13.26 -0.42 1.60
CA LEU A 63 -13.78 0.76 0.88
C LEU A 63 -13.38 0.74 -0.60
N GLY A 64 -12.11 0.44 -0.91
CA GLY A 64 -11.62 0.32 -2.29
C GLY A 64 -12.39 -0.74 -3.08
N GLY A 65 -12.53 -1.94 -2.52
CA GLY A 65 -13.26 -3.06 -3.15
C GLY A 65 -14.75 -2.79 -3.31
N ALA A 66 -15.42 -2.28 -2.27
CA ALA A 66 -16.84 -1.96 -2.30
C ALA A 66 -17.13 -0.79 -3.28
N GLY A 67 -16.28 0.24 -3.28
CA GLY A 67 -16.37 1.36 -4.22
C GLY A 67 -16.21 0.90 -5.69
N LEU A 68 -15.23 0.03 -5.94
CA LEU A 68 -15.00 -0.54 -7.25
C LEU A 68 -16.23 -1.36 -7.72
N PHE A 69 -16.79 -2.20 -6.85
CA PHE A 69 -18.01 -2.97 -7.15
C PHE A 69 -19.20 -2.08 -7.47
N ALA A 70 -19.41 -1.03 -6.68
CA ALA A 70 -20.58 -0.17 -6.81
C ALA A 70 -20.50 0.78 -8.01
N ALA A 71 -19.34 1.40 -8.25
CA ALA A 71 -19.16 2.43 -9.26
C ALA A 71 -18.67 1.90 -10.61
N PHE A 72 -17.88 0.81 -10.60
CA PHE A 72 -17.22 0.24 -11.77
C PHE A 72 -17.35 -1.30 -11.81
N PRO A 73 -18.58 -1.84 -11.92
CA PRO A 73 -18.83 -3.29 -11.83
C PRO A 73 -18.10 -4.10 -12.92
N LEU A 74 -17.87 -3.53 -14.10
CA LEU A 74 -17.07 -4.17 -15.14
C LEU A 74 -15.62 -4.33 -14.69
N ALA A 75 -15.01 -3.28 -14.15
CA ALA A 75 -13.64 -3.35 -13.64
C ALA A 75 -13.53 -4.32 -12.47
N TYR A 76 -14.51 -4.31 -11.55
CA TYR A 76 -14.56 -5.26 -10.45
C TYR A 76 -14.56 -6.71 -10.94
N SER A 77 -15.46 -7.05 -11.90
CA SER A 77 -15.56 -8.42 -12.42
C SER A 77 -14.30 -8.88 -13.15
N VAL A 78 -13.71 -8.02 -13.99
CA VAL A 78 -12.51 -8.35 -14.77
C VAL A 78 -11.29 -8.51 -13.84
N VAL A 79 -11.05 -7.55 -12.95
CA VAL A 79 -9.90 -7.57 -12.03
C VAL A 79 -9.97 -8.77 -11.11
N LEU A 80 -11.13 -9.06 -10.51
CA LEU A 80 -11.27 -10.23 -9.64
C LEU A 80 -11.16 -11.55 -10.41
N SER A 81 -11.65 -11.63 -11.64
CA SER A 81 -11.49 -12.84 -12.46
C SER A 81 -10.03 -13.08 -12.85
N ALA A 82 -9.30 -12.02 -13.18
CA ALA A 82 -7.90 -12.11 -13.59
C ALA A 82 -6.96 -12.42 -12.40
N LEU A 83 -7.23 -11.83 -11.25
CA LEU A 83 -6.31 -11.76 -10.11
C LEU A 83 -6.81 -12.49 -8.85
N TYR A 84 -7.82 -13.39 -8.99
CA TYR A 84 -8.42 -14.06 -7.83
C TYR A 84 -7.40 -14.86 -6.99
N LEU A 85 -6.45 -15.53 -7.63
CA LEU A 85 -5.44 -16.32 -6.90
C LEU A 85 -4.51 -15.44 -6.05
N PRO A 86 -3.80 -14.43 -6.59
CA PRO A 86 -2.97 -13.57 -5.76
C PRO A 86 -3.78 -12.77 -4.74
N ILE A 87 -5.02 -12.38 -5.03
CA ILE A 87 -5.90 -11.72 -4.05
C ILE A 87 -6.26 -12.69 -2.91
N ILE A 88 -6.59 -13.95 -3.18
CA ILE A 88 -6.84 -14.95 -2.14
C ILE A 88 -5.59 -15.14 -1.27
N PHE A 89 -4.39 -15.27 -1.86
CA PHE A 89 -3.15 -15.42 -1.10
C PHE A 89 -2.84 -14.16 -0.26
N MET A 90 -3.12 -12.97 -0.78
CA MET A 90 -3.03 -11.72 -0.03
C MET A 90 -3.96 -11.73 1.19
N LEU A 91 -5.24 -12.08 0.99
CA LEU A 91 -6.23 -12.14 2.07
C LEU A 91 -5.88 -13.21 3.12
N MET A 92 -5.38 -14.37 2.70
CA MET A 92 -4.86 -15.38 3.64
C MET A 92 -3.71 -14.81 4.48
N GLY A 93 -2.78 -14.07 3.88
CA GLY A 93 -1.72 -13.38 4.60
C GLY A 93 -2.26 -12.39 5.64
N LEU A 94 -3.25 -11.58 5.28
CA LEU A 94 -3.91 -10.64 6.19
C LEU A 94 -4.61 -11.37 7.36
N ILE A 95 -5.29 -12.49 7.10
CA ILE A 95 -5.91 -13.30 8.15
C ILE A 95 -4.86 -13.82 9.14
N PHE A 96 -3.75 -14.41 8.67
CA PHE A 96 -2.69 -14.89 9.56
C PHE A 96 -2.07 -13.76 10.38
N ARG A 97 -1.86 -12.59 9.79
CA ARG A 97 -1.38 -11.40 10.49
C ARG A 97 -2.39 -10.95 11.56
N GLY A 98 -3.66 -10.80 11.22
CA GLY A 98 -4.72 -10.36 12.13
C GLY A 98 -4.88 -11.31 13.33
N VAL A 99 -4.91 -12.63 13.07
CA VAL A 99 -4.97 -13.64 14.13
C VAL A 99 -3.72 -13.55 15.04
N ALA A 100 -2.55 -13.24 14.50
CA ALA A 100 -1.33 -13.11 15.30
C ALA A 100 -1.42 -11.97 16.32
N PHE A 101 -2.05 -10.83 16.01
CA PHE A 101 -2.27 -9.74 16.96
C PHE A 101 -3.06 -10.21 18.18
N GLU A 102 -4.14 -10.99 17.96
CA GLU A 102 -5.04 -11.42 19.01
C GLU A 102 -4.44 -12.52 19.90
N PHE A 103 -3.71 -13.46 19.31
CA PHE A 103 -3.28 -14.66 20.03
C PHE A 103 -1.88 -14.54 20.63
N ARG A 104 -0.97 -13.76 20.07
CA ARG A 104 0.41 -13.66 20.55
C ARG A 104 0.53 -13.22 22.00
N PHE A 105 -0.32 -12.28 22.44
CA PHE A 105 -0.33 -11.80 23.82
C PHE A 105 -1.12 -12.72 24.80
N LYS A 106 -1.91 -13.65 24.28
CA LYS A 106 -2.74 -14.57 25.07
C LYS A 106 -2.08 -15.93 25.33
N VAL A 107 -0.94 -16.20 24.71
CA VAL A 107 -0.20 -17.46 24.88
C VAL A 107 1.01 -17.29 25.81
N THR A 108 1.53 -18.42 26.32
CA THR A 108 2.77 -18.43 27.10
C THR A 108 3.96 -18.02 26.23
N ARG A 109 5.00 -17.41 26.84
CA ARG A 109 6.19 -16.96 26.11
C ARG A 109 6.85 -18.04 25.25
N GLU A 110 6.77 -19.30 25.67
CA GLU A 110 7.28 -20.44 24.92
C GLU A 110 6.57 -20.66 23.58
N ARG A 111 5.28 -20.29 23.47
CA ARG A 111 4.47 -20.45 22.27
C ARG A 111 4.36 -19.19 21.41
N GLN A 112 4.88 -18.07 21.88
CA GLN A 112 4.86 -16.80 21.12
C GLN A 112 5.55 -16.92 19.76
N HIS A 113 6.60 -17.74 19.64
CA HIS A 113 7.32 -17.94 18.37
C HIS A 113 6.42 -18.45 17.21
N ILE A 114 5.30 -19.13 17.50
CA ILE A 114 4.34 -19.59 16.49
C ILE A 114 3.63 -18.37 15.89
N TRP A 115 3.19 -17.48 16.76
CA TRP A 115 2.48 -16.26 16.35
C TRP A 115 3.42 -15.21 15.76
N ASP A 116 4.68 -15.15 16.22
CA ASP A 116 5.73 -14.37 15.55
C ASP A 116 5.89 -14.80 14.09
N ARG A 117 5.94 -16.12 13.82
CA ARG A 117 6.01 -16.66 12.45
C ARG A 117 4.75 -16.36 11.64
N ALA A 118 3.57 -16.44 12.25
CA ALA A 118 2.31 -16.09 11.61
C ALA A 118 2.26 -14.60 11.25
N PHE A 119 2.73 -13.72 12.14
CA PHE A 119 2.83 -12.28 11.90
C PHE A 119 3.80 -11.94 10.77
N ILE A 120 5.01 -12.52 10.80
CA ILE A 120 6.02 -12.36 9.75
C ILE A 120 5.52 -12.90 8.41
N GLY A 121 5.11 -14.16 8.40
CA GLY A 121 4.69 -14.85 7.17
C GLY A 121 3.43 -14.24 6.56
N GLY A 122 2.46 -13.86 7.40
CA GLY A 122 1.25 -13.17 6.99
C GLY A 122 1.54 -11.80 6.38
N SER A 123 2.39 -10.98 7.02
CA SER A 123 2.79 -9.67 6.52
C SER A 123 3.59 -9.77 5.21
N LEU A 124 4.53 -10.70 5.11
CA LEU A 124 5.29 -10.95 3.88
C LEU A 124 4.40 -11.42 2.74
N ALA A 125 3.51 -12.39 2.98
CA ALA A 125 2.61 -12.92 1.98
C ALA A 125 1.61 -11.85 1.50
N ALA A 126 0.97 -11.13 2.43
CA ALA A 126 0.04 -10.07 2.09
C ALA A 126 0.71 -9.00 1.22
N THR A 127 1.87 -8.50 1.64
CA THR A 127 2.62 -7.47 0.90
C THR A 127 3.10 -7.99 -0.47
N PHE A 128 3.66 -9.19 -0.52
CA PHE A 128 4.15 -9.77 -1.77
C PHE A 128 3.03 -9.90 -2.80
N PHE A 129 1.91 -10.52 -2.42
CA PHE A 129 0.80 -10.71 -3.35
C PHE A 129 0.09 -9.40 -3.69
N GLN A 130 0.06 -8.41 -2.80
CA GLN A 130 -0.40 -7.06 -3.12
C GLN A 130 0.46 -6.42 -4.22
N GLY A 131 1.78 -6.54 -4.14
CA GLY A 131 2.69 -6.08 -5.18
C GLY A 131 2.56 -6.87 -6.48
N VAL A 132 2.32 -8.19 -6.42
CA VAL A 132 2.03 -9.02 -7.59
C VAL A 132 0.75 -8.59 -8.28
N VAL A 133 -0.33 -8.33 -7.52
CA VAL A 133 -1.59 -7.77 -8.04
C VAL A 133 -1.33 -6.45 -8.76
N LEU A 134 -0.57 -5.55 -8.15
CA LEU A 134 -0.22 -4.26 -8.75
C LEU A 134 0.57 -4.44 -10.06
N GLY A 135 1.60 -5.28 -10.06
CA GLY A 135 2.43 -5.52 -11.25
C GLY A 135 1.63 -6.16 -12.40
N ALA A 136 0.79 -7.13 -12.09
CA ALA A 136 -0.10 -7.76 -13.09
C ALA A 136 -1.13 -6.75 -13.63
N PHE A 137 -1.67 -5.89 -12.77
CA PHE A 137 -2.59 -4.82 -13.17
C PHE A 137 -1.92 -3.80 -14.11
N ILE A 138 -0.69 -3.37 -13.81
CA ILE A 138 0.08 -2.46 -14.69
C ILE A 138 0.36 -3.11 -16.04
N SER A 139 0.64 -4.43 -16.07
CA SER A 139 0.90 -5.18 -17.30
C SER A 139 -0.31 -5.25 -18.23
N GLY A 140 -1.49 -4.93 -17.72
CA GLY A 140 -2.74 -4.96 -18.48
C GLY A 140 -3.47 -6.29 -18.38
N LEU A 141 -4.78 -6.21 -18.42
CA LEU A 141 -5.67 -7.37 -18.35
C LEU A 141 -6.45 -7.50 -19.68
N PRO A 142 -6.35 -8.64 -20.39
CA PRO A 142 -7.08 -8.84 -21.63
C PRO A 142 -8.59 -8.90 -21.37
N VAL A 143 -9.34 -8.07 -22.08
CA VAL A 143 -10.79 -7.97 -22.00
C VAL A 143 -11.40 -8.23 -23.36
N GLU A 144 -12.34 -9.18 -23.44
CA GLU A 144 -13.16 -9.42 -24.61
C GLU A 144 -14.65 -9.23 -24.25
N GLY A 145 -15.31 -8.31 -24.95
CA GLY A 145 -16.65 -7.91 -24.59
C GLY A 145 -16.71 -7.27 -23.20
N ARG A 146 -17.29 -7.96 -22.23
CA ARG A 146 -17.42 -7.49 -20.83
C ARG A 146 -16.83 -8.49 -19.81
N ALA A 147 -15.87 -9.30 -20.25
CA ALA A 147 -15.27 -10.34 -19.40
C ALA A 147 -13.75 -10.39 -19.57
N TYR A 148 -13.09 -10.93 -18.56
CA TYR A 148 -11.68 -11.27 -18.64
C TYR A 148 -11.47 -12.41 -19.64
N ALA A 149 -10.54 -12.25 -20.58
CA ALA A 149 -10.28 -13.21 -21.66
C ALA A 149 -8.97 -13.99 -21.49
N GLY A 150 -8.27 -13.83 -20.40
CA GLY A 150 -7.01 -14.50 -20.13
C GLY A 150 -7.12 -15.78 -19.30
N GLY A 151 -5.97 -16.38 -18.99
CA GLY A 151 -5.85 -17.58 -18.18
C GLY A 151 -5.67 -17.32 -16.68
N ALA A 152 -5.87 -18.35 -15.86
CA ALA A 152 -5.80 -18.26 -14.39
C ALA A 152 -4.40 -17.91 -13.84
N LEU A 153 -3.34 -18.03 -14.64
CA LEU A 153 -1.95 -17.80 -14.22
C LEU A 153 -1.26 -16.66 -15.00
N ASP A 154 -1.99 -15.86 -15.76
CA ASP A 154 -1.42 -14.76 -16.54
C ASP A 154 -0.80 -13.65 -15.66
N TRP A 155 -1.22 -13.59 -14.41
CA TRP A 155 -0.61 -12.71 -13.40
C TRP A 155 0.81 -13.12 -13.01
N LEU A 156 1.23 -14.37 -13.28
CA LEU A 156 2.53 -14.92 -12.89
C LEU A 156 3.60 -14.54 -13.92
N THR A 157 4.00 -13.28 -13.93
CA THR A 157 5.04 -12.76 -14.82
C THR A 157 6.28 -12.32 -14.03
N PRO A 158 7.48 -12.27 -14.63
CA PRO A 158 8.68 -11.76 -13.98
C PRO A 158 8.48 -10.33 -13.43
N PHE A 159 7.77 -9.47 -14.16
CA PHE A 159 7.50 -8.11 -13.74
C PHE A 159 6.57 -8.05 -12.52
N SER A 160 5.48 -8.82 -12.49
CA SER A 160 4.57 -8.84 -11.34
C SER A 160 5.23 -9.41 -10.08
N LEU A 161 6.04 -10.48 -10.23
CA LEU A 161 6.82 -11.04 -9.12
C LEU A 161 7.85 -10.03 -8.58
N PHE A 162 8.51 -9.29 -9.47
CA PHE A 162 9.43 -8.23 -9.07
C PHE A 162 8.70 -7.09 -8.34
N CYS A 163 7.51 -6.69 -8.79
CA CYS A 163 6.66 -5.72 -8.07
C CYS A 163 6.30 -6.22 -6.67
N GLY A 164 6.06 -7.54 -6.49
CA GLY A 164 5.88 -8.17 -5.19
C GLY A 164 7.07 -7.94 -4.24
N VAL A 165 8.28 -8.20 -4.73
CA VAL A 165 9.52 -7.96 -3.97
C VAL A 165 9.74 -6.46 -3.71
N ALA A 166 9.48 -5.62 -4.71
CA ALA A 166 9.64 -4.17 -4.59
C ALA A 166 8.70 -3.58 -3.51
N LEU A 167 7.46 -4.08 -3.42
CA LEU A 167 6.52 -3.63 -2.41
C LEU A 167 6.93 -4.06 -0.99
N ILE A 168 7.51 -5.27 -0.82
CA ILE A 168 8.08 -5.70 0.47
C ILE A 168 9.14 -4.70 0.93
N VAL A 169 10.05 -4.27 0.04
CA VAL A 169 11.12 -3.31 0.37
C VAL A 169 10.51 -1.94 0.72
N ALA A 170 9.51 -1.49 -0.02
CA ALA A 170 8.83 -0.22 0.23
C ALA A 170 8.10 -0.21 1.59
N TYR A 171 7.38 -1.28 1.91
CA TYR A 171 6.67 -1.38 3.20
C TYR A 171 7.63 -1.62 4.37
N ALA A 172 8.75 -2.32 4.16
CA ALA A 172 9.81 -2.39 5.17
C ALA A 172 10.36 -1.00 5.53
N LEU A 173 10.58 -0.12 4.54
CA LEU A 173 10.99 1.26 4.79
C LEU A 173 9.90 2.05 5.54
N LEU A 174 8.64 1.89 5.14
CA LEU A 174 7.50 2.56 5.77
C LEU A 174 7.35 2.14 7.24
N GLY A 175 7.39 0.84 7.54
CA GLY A 175 7.39 0.31 8.92
C GLY A 175 8.64 0.72 9.71
N CYS A 176 9.82 0.76 9.07
CA CYS A 176 11.06 1.20 9.70
C CYS A 176 10.96 2.66 10.17
N THR A 177 10.50 3.56 9.30
CA THR A 177 10.34 4.98 9.65
C THR A 177 9.18 5.22 10.63
N TRP A 178 8.12 4.40 10.59
CA TRP A 178 7.09 4.36 11.64
C TRP A 178 7.69 4.03 13.01
N LEU A 179 8.49 2.96 13.09
CA LEU A 179 9.16 2.57 14.34
C LEU A 179 10.15 3.62 14.84
N MET A 180 10.89 4.33 13.95
CA MET A 180 11.72 5.48 14.35
C MET A 180 10.89 6.54 15.08
N MET A 181 9.68 6.78 14.64
CA MET A 181 8.77 7.77 15.23
C MET A 181 8.14 7.28 16.55
N ARG A 182 7.78 5.99 16.62
CA ARG A 182 6.94 5.43 17.67
C ARG A 182 7.71 4.78 18.82
N THR A 183 9.01 4.54 18.65
CA THR A 183 9.84 3.84 19.65
C THR A 183 10.96 4.71 20.19
N ALA A 184 11.66 4.23 21.20
CA ALA A 184 12.81 4.89 21.83
C ALA A 184 13.95 3.88 22.11
N GLY A 185 15.10 4.39 22.56
CA GLY A 185 16.23 3.55 23.01
C GLY A 185 16.91 2.76 21.89
N ASP A 186 17.25 1.50 22.18
CA ASP A 186 18.04 0.64 21.29
C ASP A 186 17.25 0.22 20.06
N LEU A 187 15.96 -0.05 20.21
CA LEU A 187 15.08 -0.37 19.09
C LEU A 187 15.03 0.77 18.06
N GLN A 188 14.86 2.01 18.54
CA GLN A 188 14.85 3.17 17.65
C GLN A 188 16.20 3.33 16.93
N ARG A 189 17.34 3.20 17.64
CA ARG A 189 18.67 3.26 17.03
C ARG A 189 18.85 2.21 15.94
N ARG A 190 18.44 0.98 16.22
CA ARG A 190 18.47 -0.12 15.23
C ARG A 190 17.65 0.19 13.98
N MET A 191 16.49 0.84 14.12
CA MET A 191 15.69 1.27 12.97
C MET A 191 16.42 2.35 12.15
N HIS A 192 17.13 3.28 12.78
CA HIS A 192 17.96 4.24 12.05
C HIS A 192 19.09 3.56 11.26
N ASP A 193 19.71 2.53 11.82
CA ASP A 193 20.77 1.77 11.13
C ASP A 193 20.24 0.97 9.94
N ILE A 194 19.08 0.34 10.08
CA ILE A 194 18.40 -0.41 9.01
C ILE A 194 17.80 0.54 7.95
N GLY A 195 17.38 1.73 8.34
CA GLY A 195 16.71 2.68 7.47
C GLY A 195 17.53 3.14 6.27
N ILE A 196 18.84 3.38 6.46
CA ILE A 196 19.73 3.86 5.38
C ILE A 196 19.82 2.85 4.22
N PRO A 197 20.16 1.56 4.45
CA PRO A 197 20.17 0.58 3.36
C PRO A 197 18.78 0.35 2.75
N LEU A 198 17.69 0.46 3.54
CA LEU A 198 16.34 0.37 3.00
C LEU A 198 16.00 1.52 2.04
N VAL A 199 16.43 2.74 2.31
CA VAL A 199 16.23 3.87 1.36
C VAL A 199 16.91 3.57 0.04
N TRP A 200 18.16 3.08 0.05
CA TRP A 200 18.86 2.72 -1.18
C TRP A 200 18.19 1.55 -1.90
N ALA A 201 17.69 0.56 -1.16
CA ALA A 201 16.95 -0.55 -1.73
C ALA A 201 15.65 -0.07 -2.40
N VAL A 202 14.87 0.82 -1.75
CA VAL A 202 13.66 1.42 -2.34
C VAL A 202 13.99 2.19 -3.60
N LEU A 203 15.04 3.01 -3.60
CA LEU A 203 15.46 3.74 -4.79
C LEU A 203 15.84 2.80 -5.94
N ALA A 204 16.56 1.72 -5.63
CA ALA A 204 16.96 0.73 -6.62
C ALA A 204 15.74 0.02 -7.24
N VAL A 205 14.82 -0.51 -6.42
CA VAL A 205 13.63 -1.21 -6.94
C VAL A 205 12.69 -0.24 -7.68
N THR A 206 12.52 0.99 -7.18
CA THR A 206 11.73 2.03 -7.86
C THR A 206 12.37 2.39 -9.20
N GLY A 207 13.68 2.56 -9.26
CA GLY A 207 14.41 2.82 -10.50
C GLY A 207 14.23 1.68 -11.51
N ILE A 208 14.33 0.43 -11.08
CA ILE A 208 14.12 -0.75 -11.94
C ILE A 208 12.68 -0.77 -12.48
N VAL A 209 11.66 -0.60 -11.63
CA VAL A 209 10.25 -0.56 -12.07
C VAL A 209 10.03 0.60 -13.05
N SER A 210 10.58 1.79 -12.74
CA SER A 210 10.42 2.98 -13.58
C SER A 210 11.10 2.88 -14.94
N LEU A 211 12.16 2.06 -15.06
CA LEU A 211 12.80 1.75 -16.34
C LEU A 211 12.11 0.60 -17.07
N TRP A 212 11.72 -0.46 -16.34
CA TRP A 212 11.09 -1.63 -16.93
C TRP A 212 9.73 -1.33 -17.55
N THR A 213 8.91 -0.54 -16.84
CA THR A 213 7.54 -0.23 -17.27
C THR A 213 7.48 0.39 -18.67
N PRO A 214 8.18 1.50 -18.99
CA PRO A 214 8.13 2.07 -20.33
C PRO A 214 8.81 1.20 -21.41
N LEU A 215 9.74 0.32 -21.05
CA LEU A 215 10.35 -0.62 -21.99
C LEU A 215 9.39 -1.73 -22.45
N THR A 216 8.45 -2.11 -21.60
CA THR A 216 7.46 -3.17 -21.88
C THR A 216 6.10 -2.63 -22.29
N HIS A 217 5.80 -1.36 -22.01
CA HIS A 217 4.51 -0.72 -22.28
C HIS A 217 4.71 0.58 -23.07
N PRO A 218 4.66 0.52 -24.42
CA PRO A 218 4.88 1.68 -25.29
C PRO A 218 3.93 2.86 -25.01
N ASP A 219 2.69 2.58 -24.65
CA ASP A 219 1.68 3.61 -24.34
C ASP A 219 2.09 4.46 -23.13
N ILE A 220 2.69 3.81 -22.12
CA ILE A 220 3.22 4.50 -20.93
C ILE A 220 4.49 5.30 -21.32
N ALA A 221 5.35 4.71 -22.15
CA ALA A 221 6.52 5.40 -22.65
C ALA A 221 6.15 6.68 -23.42
N GLU A 222 5.20 6.60 -24.34
CA GLU A 222 4.71 7.75 -25.10
C GLU A 222 4.14 8.81 -24.16
N ARG A 223 3.35 8.42 -23.17
CA ARG A 223 2.76 9.35 -22.20
C ARG A 223 3.81 10.12 -21.40
N TRP A 224 4.88 9.47 -20.94
CA TRP A 224 5.91 10.10 -20.11
C TRP A 224 6.93 10.89 -20.92
N PHE A 225 7.29 10.42 -22.11
CA PHE A 225 8.43 10.94 -22.86
C PHE A 225 8.05 11.80 -24.09
N SER A 226 6.75 11.91 -24.44
CA SER A 226 6.31 12.84 -25.47
C SER A 226 6.31 14.29 -24.99
N MET A 227 6.50 15.23 -25.89
CA MET A 227 6.33 16.67 -25.61
C MET A 227 4.85 17.06 -25.77
N PRO A 228 4.28 17.89 -24.87
CA PRO A 228 4.89 18.59 -23.72
C PRO A 228 4.91 17.79 -22.41
N ASN A 229 4.40 16.55 -22.39
CA ASN A 229 4.21 15.74 -21.18
C ASN A 229 5.49 15.53 -20.40
N LEU A 230 6.63 15.33 -21.09
CA LEU A 230 7.94 15.19 -20.45
C LEU A 230 8.23 16.34 -19.48
N LEU A 231 7.95 17.59 -19.87
CA LEU A 231 8.18 18.76 -19.02
C LEU A 231 7.18 18.82 -17.86
N ILE A 232 5.92 18.43 -18.11
CA ILE A 232 4.85 18.47 -17.11
C ILE A 232 5.08 17.43 -16.02
N PHE A 233 5.58 16.22 -16.36
CA PHE A 233 5.75 15.12 -15.43
C PHE A 233 7.16 15.03 -14.83
N MET A 234 8.17 15.71 -15.41
CA MET A 234 9.54 15.77 -14.88
C MET A 234 9.65 16.18 -13.39
N PRO A 235 8.77 17.03 -12.83
CA PRO A 235 8.81 17.32 -11.40
C PRO A 235 8.68 16.06 -10.51
N VAL A 236 7.96 15.00 -10.93
CA VAL A 236 7.76 13.80 -10.13
C VAL A 236 9.09 13.09 -9.81
N PRO A 237 9.91 12.65 -10.77
CA PRO A 237 11.19 12.01 -10.47
C PRO A 237 12.16 12.96 -9.74
N ILE A 238 12.14 14.26 -10.00
CA ILE A 238 12.96 15.23 -9.28
C ILE A 238 12.56 15.27 -7.79
N LEU A 239 11.25 15.33 -7.51
CA LEU A 239 10.75 15.32 -6.14
C LEU A 239 11.06 13.99 -5.43
N VAL A 240 11.02 12.85 -6.12
CA VAL A 240 11.45 11.55 -5.57
C VAL A 240 12.90 11.62 -5.09
N LEU A 241 13.82 12.15 -5.92
CA LEU A 241 15.22 12.28 -5.54
C LEU A 241 15.44 13.27 -4.39
N LEU A 242 14.73 14.38 -4.37
CA LEU A 242 14.78 15.37 -3.28
C LEU A 242 14.23 14.79 -1.96
N CYS A 243 13.11 14.08 -2.00
CA CYS A 243 12.55 13.39 -0.84
C CYS A 243 13.52 12.31 -0.33
N ALA A 244 14.11 11.52 -1.22
CA ALA A 244 15.08 10.49 -0.84
C ALA A 244 16.34 11.09 -0.19
N PHE A 245 16.86 12.17 -0.76
CA PHE A 245 17.98 12.91 -0.15
C PHE A 245 17.63 13.47 1.22
N GLY A 246 16.46 14.10 1.36
CA GLY A 246 15.94 14.60 2.63
C GLY A 246 15.77 13.48 3.66
N LEU A 247 15.25 12.31 3.21
CA LEU A 247 15.06 11.12 4.04
C LEU A 247 16.39 10.58 4.58
N LEU A 248 17.39 10.38 3.71
CA LEU A 248 18.73 9.96 4.14
C LEU A 248 19.32 10.94 5.17
N ARG A 249 19.20 12.24 4.91
CA ARG A 249 19.69 13.28 5.80
C ARG A 249 18.96 13.30 7.15
N SER A 250 17.64 13.06 7.14
CA SER A 250 16.84 13.03 8.37
C SER A 250 17.12 11.79 9.23
N ILE A 251 17.35 10.63 8.60
CA ILE A 251 17.75 9.39 9.29
C ILE A 251 19.14 9.59 9.94
N GLN A 252 20.12 10.12 9.21
CA GLN A 252 21.47 10.40 9.73
C GLN A 252 21.49 11.40 10.90
N ARG A 253 20.50 12.29 10.97
CA ARG A 253 20.34 13.26 12.07
C ARG A 253 19.49 12.72 13.22
N TYR A 254 19.11 11.46 13.20
CA TYR A 254 18.25 10.84 14.23
C TYR A 254 16.93 11.61 14.45
N ALA A 255 16.34 12.16 13.37
CA ALA A 255 15.07 12.83 13.45
C ALA A 255 13.93 11.83 13.73
N ASN A 256 12.96 12.20 14.57
CA ASN A 256 11.87 11.30 14.96
C ASN A 256 10.75 11.23 13.92
N TYR A 257 10.22 12.37 13.46
CA TYR A 257 9.02 12.45 12.63
C TYR A 257 9.32 12.60 11.13
N THR A 258 10.36 13.33 10.81
CA THR A 258 10.71 13.68 9.42
C THR A 258 10.98 12.46 8.54
N PRO A 259 11.64 11.37 9.01
CA PRO A 259 11.80 10.16 8.19
C PRO A 259 10.48 9.57 7.73
N PHE A 260 9.50 9.45 8.64
CA PHE A 260 8.19 8.90 8.30
C PHE A 260 7.44 9.80 7.30
N LEU A 261 7.40 11.11 7.52
CA LEU A 261 6.74 12.05 6.61
C LEU A 261 7.34 12.04 5.20
N LEU A 262 8.67 11.96 5.08
CA LEU A 262 9.33 11.88 3.79
C LEU A 262 9.13 10.51 3.11
N THR A 263 9.00 9.43 3.88
CA THR A 263 8.62 8.12 3.33
C THR A 263 7.18 8.14 2.81
N LEU A 264 6.24 8.77 3.53
CA LEU A 264 4.88 8.99 3.03
C LEU A 264 4.88 9.79 1.72
N ALA A 265 5.70 10.84 1.64
CA ALA A 265 5.83 11.63 0.42
C ALA A 265 6.39 10.78 -0.75
N LEU A 266 7.38 9.91 -0.51
CA LEU A 266 7.89 8.99 -1.52
C LEU A 266 6.82 8.02 -2.02
N ILE A 267 6.05 7.42 -1.11
CA ILE A 267 4.93 6.53 -1.47
C ILE A 267 3.88 7.30 -2.30
N PHE A 268 3.53 8.51 -1.86
CA PHE A 268 2.58 9.37 -2.60
C PHE A 268 3.07 9.71 -4.01
N LEU A 269 4.36 10.05 -4.17
CA LEU A 269 4.95 10.34 -5.48
C LEU A 269 4.96 9.10 -6.39
N GLY A 270 5.30 7.93 -5.86
CA GLY A 270 5.23 6.68 -6.60
C GLY A 270 3.81 6.34 -7.04
N TYR A 271 2.85 6.49 -6.14
CA TYR A 271 1.42 6.30 -6.42
C TYR A 271 0.88 7.29 -7.46
N SER A 272 1.31 8.56 -7.37
CA SER A 272 0.97 9.60 -8.37
C SER A 272 1.54 9.26 -9.75
N GLY A 273 2.79 8.77 -9.80
CA GLY A 273 3.41 8.29 -11.04
C GLY A 273 2.62 7.14 -11.67
N LEU A 274 2.13 6.21 -10.84
CA LEU A 274 1.24 5.13 -11.29
C LEU A 274 -0.08 5.69 -11.86
N GLY A 275 -0.72 6.62 -11.15
CA GLY A 275 -1.94 7.27 -11.60
C GLY A 275 -1.75 7.97 -12.95
N ILE A 276 -0.66 8.72 -13.13
CA ILE A 276 -0.30 9.36 -14.41
C ILE A 276 -0.15 8.30 -15.51
N SER A 277 0.50 7.18 -15.22
CA SER A 277 0.77 6.12 -16.20
C SER A 277 -0.49 5.43 -16.69
N LEU A 278 -1.47 5.21 -15.80
CA LEU A 278 -2.66 4.41 -16.12
C LEU A 278 -3.87 5.22 -16.56
N TRP A 279 -3.91 6.53 -16.24
CA TRP A 279 -5.03 7.40 -16.59
C TRP A 279 -5.28 7.45 -18.10
N PRO A 280 -6.55 7.42 -18.60
CA PRO A 280 -7.82 7.35 -17.84
C PRO A 280 -8.35 5.91 -17.66
N ASN A 281 -7.50 4.89 -17.88
CA ASN A 281 -7.93 3.51 -17.90
C ASN A 281 -8.04 2.93 -16.48
N ILE A 282 -9.22 2.40 -16.16
CA ILE A 282 -9.47 1.63 -14.93
C ILE A 282 -9.13 0.15 -15.10
N ILE A 283 -9.08 -0.34 -16.33
CA ILE A 283 -8.48 -1.63 -16.72
C ILE A 283 -7.49 -1.33 -17.85
N PRO A 284 -6.18 -1.23 -17.51
CA PRO A 284 -5.17 -0.98 -18.54
C PRO A 284 -5.09 -2.14 -19.55
N PRO A 285 -4.74 -1.87 -20.81
CA PRO A 285 -4.66 -0.55 -21.42
C PRO A 285 -5.98 -0.09 -22.06
N SER A 286 -7.07 -0.89 -21.99
CA SER A 286 -8.17 -0.86 -22.97
C SER A 286 -9.48 -0.28 -22.47
N VAL A 287 -9.74 -0.23 -21.14
CA VAL A 287 -11.04 0.19 -20.61
C VAL A 287 -10.92 1.42 -19.73
N SER A 288 -11.55 2.50 -20.14
CA SER A 288 -11.57 3.77 -19.40
C SER A 288 -12.55 3.74 -18.22
N ILE A 289 -12.43 4.74 -17.31
CA ILE A 289 -13.35 4.91 -16.18
C ILE A 289 -14.80 5.12 -16.64
N TRP A 290 -15.02 5.75 -17.79
CA TRP A 290 -16.37 6.00 -18.30
C TRP A 290 -17.02 4.75 -18.92
N GLU A 291 -16.23 3.90 -19.59
CA GLU A 291 -16.68 2.64 -20.18
C GLU A 291 -17.00 1.58 -19.12
N ALA A 292 -16.26 1.58 -18.00
CA ALA A 292 -16.49 0.65 -16.90
C ALA A 292 -17.61 1.09 -15.93
N ALA A 293 -18.08 2.32 -16.05
CA ALA A 293 -18.99 2.95 -15.11
C ALA A 293 -20.35 2.26 -15.00
N ALA A 294 -20.88 2.21 -13.78
CA ALA A 294 -22.28 1.85 -13.52
C ALA A 294 -23.23 2.95 -14.05
N PRO A 295 -24.54 2.67 -14.23
CA PRO A 295 -25.53 3.70 -14.55
C PRO A 295 -25.48 4.88 -13.57
N ALA A 296 -25.72 6.08 -14.07
CA ALA A 296 -25.59 7.33 -13.30
C ALA A 296 -26.47 7.34 -12.02
N GLU A 297 -27.64 6.75 -12.09
CA GLU A 297 -28.57 6.64 -10.95
C GLU A 297 -27.99 5.78 -9.83
N SER A 298 -27.32 4.67 -10.17
CA SER A 298 -26.65 3.80 -9.21
C SER A 298 -25.45 4.48 -8.58
N GLN A 299 -24.62 5.16 -9.39
CA GLN A 299 -23.48 5.94 -8.89
C GLN A 299 -23.95 7.06 -7.95
N ALA A 300 -25.00 7.81 -8.32
CA ALA A 300 -25.51 8.91 -7.50
C ALA A 300 -26.08 8.41 -6.17
N PHE A 301 -26.87 7.32 -6.20
CA PHE A 301 -27.41 6.73 -4.97
C PHE A 301 -26.33 6.28 -4.01
N THR A 302 -25.34 5.55 -4.50
CA THR A 302 -24.22 5.05 -3.68
C THR A 302 -23.33 6.20 -3.18
N LEU A 303 -23.17 7.27 -3.98
CA LEU A 303 -22.39 8.45 -3.61
C LEU A 303 -22.96 9.16 -2.36
N VAL A 304 -24.28 9.20 -2.20
CA VAL A 304 -24.91 9.77 -0.99
C VAL A 304 -24.42 9.01 0.26
N GLY A 305 -24.42 7.66 0.19
CA GLY A 305 -23.87 6.84 1.29
C GLY A 305 -22.39 7.10 1.54
N ALA A 306 -21.58 7.16 0.48
CA ALA A 306 -20.15 7.43 0.59
C ALA A 306 -19.86 8.81 1.21
N LEU A 307 -20.57 9.85 0.80
CA LEU A 307 -20.41 11.21 1.36
C LEU A 307 -20.78 11.33 2.84
N LEU A 308 -21.66 10.46 3.35
CA LEU A 308 -21.99 10.39 4.77
C LEU A 308 -20.96 9.57 5.55
N ILE A 309 -20.52 8.45 5.02
CA ILE A 309 -19.66 7.49 5.75
C ILE A 309 -18.18 7.92 5.71
N LEU A 310 -17.67 8.44 4.59
CA LEU A 310 -16.26 8.82 4.47
C LEU A 310 -15.81 9.86 5.52
N PRO A 311 -16.55 10.95 5.79
CA PRO A 311 -16.18 11.88 6.85
C PRO A 311 -16.14 11.24 8.23
N LEU A 312 -17.06 10.29 8.52
CA LEU A 312 -17.11 9.56 9.78
C LEU A 312 -15.88 8.65 9.93
N ILE A 313 -15.51 7.92 8.87
CA ILE A 313 -14.30 7.07 8.88
C ILE A 313 -13.06 7.94 9.09
N LEU A 314 -12.93 9.06 8.37
CA LEU A 314 -11.79 9.96 8.50
C LEU A 314 -11.69 10.56 9.92
N MET A 315 -12.82 10.97 10.48
CA MET A 315 -12.87 11.49 11.84
C MET A 315 -12.47 10.41 12.88
N TYR A 316 -13.01 9.20 12.76
CA TYR A 316 -12.67 8.07 13.62
C TYR A 316 -11.18 7.72 13.50
N THR A 317 -10.67 7.63 12.27
CA THR A 317 -9.26 7.36 12.00
C THR A 317 -8.37 8.43 12.66
N ALA A 318 -8.65 9.72 12.39
CA ALA A 318 -7.88 10.81 12.98
C ALA A 318 -7.94 10.79 14.53
N TRP A 319 -9.09 10.46 15.09
CA TRP A 319 -9.26 10.33 16.54
C TRP A 319 -8.45 9.16 17.11
N SER A 320 -8.48 8.01 16.47
CA SER A 320 -7.71 6.82 16.87
C SER A 320 -6.20 7.13 16.90
N TYR A 321 -5.68 7.75 15.83
CA TYR A 321 -4.26 8.15 15.79
C TYR A 321 -3.91 9.24 16.83
N TYR A 322 -4.84 10.12 17.14
CA TYR A 322 -4.67 11.13 18.19
C TYR A 322 -4.60 10.50 19.59
N VAL A 323 -5.49 9.54 19.88
CA VAL A 323 -5.54 8.84 21.17
C VAL A 323 -4.27 8.03 21.41
N PHE A 324 -3.85 7.27 20.42
CA PHE A 324 -2.68 6.38 20.52
C PHE A 324 -1.37 7.05 20.08
N ARG A 325 -1.31 8.39 20.06
CA ARG A 325 -0.07 9.10 19.71
C ARG A 325 0.99 8.97 20.80
N GLY A 326 2.25 9.20 20.43
CA GLY A 326 3.39 9.18 21.37
C GLY A 326 4.28 7.96 21.15
N LYS A 327 5.31 7.82 21.98
CA LYS A 327 6.22 6.67 21.95
C LYS A 327 5.63 5.56 22.80
N VAL A 328 5.81 4.33 22.33
CA VAL A 328 5.38 3.11 23.00
C VAL A 328 6.55 2.54 23.78
N SER A 329 6.30 2.14 25.02
CA SER A 329 7.25 1.48 25.92
C SER A 329 6.87 0.01 26.17
N ALA A 330 7.75 -0.76 26.79
CA ALA A 330 7.48 -2.15 27.16
C ALA A 330 6.38 -2.27 28.26
N GLU A 331 6.11 -1.18 28.96
CA GLU A 331 5.08 -1.11 30.01
C GLU A 331 3.67 -0.84 29.45
N ASP A 332 3.60 -0.35 28.20
CA ASP A 332 2.35 -0.10 27.48
C ASP A 332 1.80 -1.43 26.91
N GLY A 333 1.31 -2.32 27.78
CA GLY A 333 0.74 -3.59 27.37
C GLY A 333 -0.59 -3.39 26.62
N TYR A 334 -0.76 -4.06 25.47
CA TYR A 334 -2.07 -4.27 24.84
C TYR A 334 -2.80 -5.36 25.62
N HIS A 335 -3.87 -4.97 26.32
CA HIS A 335 -4.73 -5.86 27.13
C HIS A 335 -6.07 -6.07 26.46
#